data_760af4e19b18fc5fdd1fe631919d29c9
#
_entry.id   760af4e19b18fc5fdd1fe631919d29c9
#
_cell.length_a   1.000
_cell.length_b   1.000
_cell.length_c   1.000
_cell.angle_alpha   90.00
_cell.angle_beta   90.00
_cell.angle_gamma   90.00
#
_symmetry.space_group_name_H-M   'P 1'
#
loop_
_entity.id
_entity.type
_entity.pdbx_description
1 polymer ?
#
loop_
_entity_poly.entity_id
_entity_poly.type
_entity_poly.pdbx_seq_one_letter_code
_entity_poly.pdbx_strand_id
1 'polypeptide(L)'
;MCIRDRHGTIGIVTIALEENLIKPKVDGILNIEVPAGNIIVKYEKKGSKVLWVEIVNVDSYLAAKNLFVISKDLGKINFDVSYGGNFYAIIEKQENYTDLNDYKAEQLISYSGEIREKINKKYVDKFIHPFDSSIKDVSHILWVGKVIDETSSSRNAVFYGDKAIDRSPCGTGSSARMAQLFSQNKLGVGETFIHESYIGSKFICRVEKSTKIKEFSGITPVIRGWARIHGYNKIIVDDDDPFCGGFQVI
;
A
#
# COMPACT_ATOMS: atom_id res chain seq x y z
N MET A 1 2.31 -13.34 -2.25
CA MET A 1 0.99 -12.68 -2.41
C MET A 1 0.76 -11.78 -1.20
N CYS A 2 0.43 -10.51 -1.40
CA CYS A 2 0.17 -9.61 -0.27
C CYS A 2 -1.19 -9.99 0.36
N ILE A 3 -1.17 -10.69 1.47
CA ILE A 3 -2.37 -11.17 2.21
C ILE A 3 -3.27 -9.98 2.64
N ARG A 4 -2.76 -8.74 2.54
CA ARG A 4 -3.43 -7.50 2.96
C ARG A 4 -3.55 -6.49 1.83
N ASP A 5 -3.77 -6.97 0.62
CA ASP A 5 -3.95 -6.13 -0.57
C ASP A 5 -5.28 -5.35 -0.51
N ARG A 6 -5.17 -4.05 -0.23
CA ARG A 6 -6.35 -3.17 -0.11
C ARG A 6 -6.88 -2.71 -1.47
N HIS A 7 -6.04 -2.55 -2.47
CA HIS A 7 -6.54 -2.23 -3.81
C HIS A 7 -7.26 -3.43 -4.44
N GLY A 8 -6.78 -4.67 -4.20
CA GLY A 8 -7.49 -5.88 -4.56
C GLY A 8 -8.86 -5.97 -3.88
N THR A 9 -8.96 -5.63 -2.60
CA THR A 9 -10.25 -5.59 -1.89
C THR A 9 -11.22 -4.58 -2.54
N ILE A 10 -10.75 -3.38 -2.91
CA ILE A 10 -11.57 -2.38 -3.64
C ILE A 10 -12.06 -2.97 -4.96
N GLY A 11 -11.19 -3.65 -5.72
CA GLY A 11 -11.52 -4.31 -6.98
C GLY A 11 -12.58 -5.42 -6.80
N ILE A 12 -12.37 -6.32 -5.86
CA ILE A 12 -13.28 -7.44 -5.58
C ILE A 12 -14.66 -6.93 -5.15
N VAL A 13 -14.74 -5.96 -4.25
CA VAL A 13 -16.00 -5.35 -3.82
C VAL A 13 -16.71 -4.69 -4.99
N THR A 14 -15.98 -3.95 -5.84
CA THR A 14 -16.55 -3.33 -7.04
C THR A 14 -17.16 -4.37 -7.96
N ILE A 15 -16.42 -5.44 -8.28
CA ILE A 15 -16.90 -6.53 -9.15
C ILE A 15 -18.12 -7.21 -8.53
N ALA A 16 -18.04 -7.60 -7.26
CA ALA A 16 -19.11 -8.32 -6.59
C ALA A 16 -20.43 -7.55 -6.56
N LEU A 17 -20.36 -6.21 -6.41
CA LEU A 17 -21.53 -5.33 -6.40
C LEU A 17 -22.04 -5.01 -7.81
N GLU A 18 -21.16 -4.75 -8.77
CA GLU A 18 -21.55 -4.40 -10.15
C GLU A 18 -22.13 -5.61 -10.90
N GLU A 19 -21.58 -6.81 -10.65
CA GLU A 19 -22.04 -8.06 -11.26
C GLU A 19 -23.15 -8.76 -10.45
N ASN A 20 -23.64 -8.13 -9.37
CA ASN A 20 -24.69 -8.68 -8.49
C ASN A 20 -24.34 -10.08 -7.92
N LEU A 21 -23.06 -10.36 -7.70
CA LEU A 21 -22.59 -11.61 -7.10
C LEU A 21 -22.95 -11.69 -5.61
N ILE A 22 -23.18 -10.55 -4.98
CA ILE A 22 -23.60 -10.43 -3.59
C ILE A 22 -24.80 -9.48 -3.47
N LYS A 23 -25.64 -9.73 -2.44
CA LYS A 23 -26.71 -8.82 -2.04
C LYS A 23 -26.39 -8.29 -0.64
N PRO A 24 -26.05 -7.01 -0.49
CA PRO A 24 -25.79 -6.40 0.81
C PRO A 24 -27.01 -6.50 1.72
N LYS A 25 -26.83 -6.82 2.99
CA LYS A 25 -27.90 -6.79 3.99
C LYS A 25 -28.31 -5.36 4.36
N VAL A 26 -27.34 -4.44 4.31
CA VAL A 26 -27.51 -3.00 4.52
C VAL A 26 -26.85 -2.29 3.35
N ASP A 27 -27.57 -1.41 2.69
CA ASP A 27 -27.00 -0.65 1.57
C ASP A 27 -25.86 0.26 2.05
N GLY A 28 -24.81 0.35 1.24
CA GLY A 28 -23.62 1.15 1.55
C GLY A 28 -22.62 0.48 2.49
N ILE A 29 -22.91 -0.70 3.05
CA ILE A 29 -22.02 -1.38 4.02
C ILE A 29 -21.91 -2.87 3.71
N LEU A 30 -20.69 -3.40 3.75
CA LEU A 30 -20.38 -4.83 3.68
C LEU A 30 -19.48 -5.24 4.83
N ASN A 31 -19.74 -6.43 5.39
CA ASN A 31 -18.80 -7.14 6.25
C ASN A 31 -18.14 -8.22 5.40
N ILE A 32 -16.83 -8.19 5.30
CA ILE A 32 -16.06 -9.10 4.47
C ILE A 32 -15.03 -9.82 5.34
N GLU A 33 -14.96 -11.13 5.19
CA GLU A 33 -13.88 -11.92 5.75
C GLU A 33 -12.70 -11.95 4.77
N VAL A 34 -11.55 -11.56 5.25
CA VAL A 34 -10.27 -11.58 4.51
C VAL A 34 -9.24 -12.34 5.33
N PRO A 35 -8.12 -12.79 4.76
CA PRO A 35 -7.09 -13.53 5.51
C PRO A 35 -6.60 -12.81 6.79
N ALA A 36 -6.75 -11.49 6.85
CA ALA A 36 -6.40 -10.66 8.03
C ALA A 36 -7.55 -10.51 9.04
N GLY A 37 -8.69 -11.22 8.86
CA GLY A 37 -9.89 -11.14 9.69
C GLY A 37 -11.05 -10.39 9.06
N ASN A 38 -12.09 -10.12 9.86
CA ASN A 38 -13.27 -9.41 9.39
C ASN A 38 -13.00 -7.90 9.23
N ILE A 39 -13.40 -7.35 8.10
CA ILE A 39 -13.30 -5.93 7.81
C ILE A 39 -14.68 -5.36 7.44
N ILE A 40 -14.91 -4.11 7.83
CA ILE A 40 -16.07 -3.34 7.42
C ILE A 40 -15.66 -2.49 6.23
N VAL A 41 -16.43 -2.62 5.15
CA VAL A 41 -16.24 -1.88 3.91
C VAL A 41 -17.47 -1.01 3.69
N LYS A 42 -17.25 0.28 3.41
CA LYS A 42 -18.30 1.19 2.96
C LYS A 42 -18.17 1.39 1.47
N TYR A 43 -19.29 1.62 0.79
CA TYR A 43 -19.29 1.89 -0.64
C TYR A 43 -20.42 2.84 -1.02
N GLU A 44 -20.31 3.46 -2.18
CA GLU A 44 -21.39 4.21 -2.81
C GLU A 44 -21.62 3.67 -4.21
N LYS A 45 -22.89 3.47 -4.57
CA LYS A 45 -23.33 2.96 -5.86
C LYS A 45 -24.30 3.93 -6.50
N LYS A 46 -24.14 4.16 -7.82
CA LYS A 46 -25.10 4.93 -8.62
C LYS A 46 -25.56 4.06 -9.79
N GLY A 47 -26.81 3.63 -9.76
CA GLY A 47 -27.31 2.61 -10.70
C GLY A 47 -26.51 1.31 -10.56
N SER A 48 -25.99 0.79 -11.66
CA SER A 48 -25.14 -0.41 -11.66
C SER A 48 -23.68 -0.16 -11.29
N LYS A 49 -23.24 1.11 -11.19
CA LYS A 49 -21.81 1.45 -11.01
C LYS A 49 -21.45 1.77 -9.57
N VAL A 50 -20.36 1.18 -9.07
CA VAL A 50 -19.74 1.53 -7.80
C VAL A 50 -18.87 2.77 -8.04
N LEU A 51 -19.17 3.84 -7.28
CA LEU A 51 -18.43 5.10 -7.37
C LEU A 51 -17.14 5.05 -6.60
N TRP A 52 -17.18 4.51 -5.39
CA TRP A 52 -16.02 4.32 -4.52
C TRP A 52 -16.27 3.19 -3.51
N VAL A 53 -15.17 2.69 -2.99
CA VAL A 53 -15.10 1.73 -1.89
C VAL A 53 -14.14 2.28 -0.84
N GLU A 54 -14.56 2.27 0.42
CA GLU A 54 -13.81 2.75 1.58
C GLU A 54 -13.57 1.62 2.56
N ILE A 55 -12.33 1.48 3.02
CA ILE A 55 -11.88 0.41 3.90
C ILE A 55 -11.20 1.02 5.12
N VAL A 56 -11.61 0.60 6.32
CA VAL A 56 -10.83 0.81 7.54
C VAL A 56 -9.66 -0.17 7.52
N ASN A 57 -8.44 0.35 7.48
CA ASN A 57 -7.25 -0.49 7.45
C ASN A 57 -6.78 -0.85 8.86
N VAL A 58 -5.79 -1.74 8.94
CA VAL A 58 -5.14 -2.11 10.22
C VAL A 58 -4.47 -0.92 10.87
N ASP A 59 -4.38 -0.93 12.18
CA ASP A 59 -3.65 0.08 12.93
C ASP A 59 -2.20 0.17 12.44
N SER A 60 -1.75 1.39 12.22
CA SER A 60 -0.49 1.70 11.54
C SER A 60 0.36 2.63 12.39
N TYR A 61 1.68 2.47 12.34
CA TYR A 61 2.61 3.20 13.20
C TYR A 61 3.97 3.42 12.55
N LEU A 62 4.70 4.43 13.01
CA LEU A 62 6.12 4.63 12.68
C LEU A 62 6.97 3.71 13.56
N ALA A 63 7.65 2.75 12.94
CA ALA A 63 8.47 1.77 13.63
C ALA A 63 9.89 2.27 13.91
N ALA A 64 10.47 3.05 13.00
CA ALA A 64 11.78 3.66 13.19
C ALA A 64 11.96 4.86 12.26
N LYS A 65 12.82 5.81 12.65
CA LYS A 65 13.15 7.00 11.87
C LYS A 65 14.65 7.20 11.73
N ASN A 66 15.03 7.98 10.73
CA ASN A 66 16.42 8.41 10.50
C ASN A 66 17.40 7.22 10.32
N LEU A 67 16.96 6.18 9.63
CA LEU A 67 17.83 5.05 9.27
C LEU A 67 18.51 5.32 7.93
N PHE A 68 19.56 4.55 7.62
CA PHE A 68 20.22 4.66 6.32
C PHE A 68 20.84 3.35 5.86
N VAL A 69 20.98 3.22 4.55
CA VAL A 69 21.84 2.23 3.88
C VAL A 69 22.72 2.92 2.84
N ILE A 70 23.72 2.21 2.34
CA ILE A 70 24.56 2.68 1.23
C ILE A 70 24.13 1.92 -0.02
N SER A 71 23.42 2.59 -0.94
CA SER A 71 23.12 2.05 -2.26
C SER A 71 24.38 2.13 -3.14
N LYS A 72 24.52 1.17 -4.06
CA LYS A 72 25.63 1.13 -5.00
C LYS A 72 25.62 2.34 -5.95
N ASP A 73 24.43 2.68 -6.46
CA ASP A 73 24.29 3.71 -7.48
C ASP A 73 23.91 5.07 -6.90
N LEU A 74 23.16 5.11 -5.79
CA LEU A 74 22.66 6.34 -5.17
C LEU A 74 23.49 6.79 -3.96
N GLY A 75 24.46 6.00 -3.49
CA GLY A 75 25.20 6.31 -2.28
C GLY A 75 24.36 6.19 -1.01
N LYS A 76 24.53 7.11 -0.06
CA LYS A 76 23.80 7.08 1.22
C LYS A 76 22.34 7.45 1.02
N ILE A 77 21.43 6.54 1.32
CA ILE A 77 19.98 6.73 1.30
C ILE A 77 19.44 6.66 2.72
N ASN A 78 18.85 7.76 3.18
CA ASN A 78 18.14 7.84 4.44
C ASN A 78 16.67 7.46 4.24
N PHE A 79 16.05 6.85 5.26
CA PHE A 79 14.65 6.44 5.23
C PHE A 79 14.08 6.29 6.64
N ASP A 80 12.76 6.34 6.71
CA ASP A 80 11.99 5.93 7.88
C ASP A 80 11.34 4.57 7.61
N VAL A 81 11.01 3.81 8.65
CA VAL A 81 10.25 2.56 8.51
C VAL A 81 8.92 2.69 9.23
N SER A 82 7.83 2.53 8.49
CA SER A 82 6.46 2.52 9.01
C SER A 82 5.76 1.21 8.69
N TYR A 83 4.85 0.81 9.58
CA TYR A 83 3.93 -0.29 9.40
C TYR A 83 2.55 0.23 8.98
N GLY A 84 1.97 -0.36 7.92
CA GLY A 84 0.62 -0.06 7.43
C GLY A 84 -0.15 -1.31 7.00
N GLY A 85 0.28 -2.46 7.48
CA GLY A 85 -0.14 -3.82 7.07
C GLY A 85 1.06 -4.65 6.61
N ASN A 86 2.13 -3.99 6.19
CA ASN A 86 3.48 -4.47 5.95
C ASN A 86 4.46 -3.38 6.41
N PHE A 87 5.74 -3.70 6.52
CA PHE A 87 6.77 -2.70 6.78
C PHE A 87 7.26 -2.06 5.48
N TYR A 88 7.25 -0.73 5.47
CA TYR A 88 7.64 0.13 4.36
C TYR A 88 8.86 0.95 4.74
N ALA A 89 9.94 0.88 3.96
CA ALA A 89 10.97 1.90 4.01
C ALA A 89 10.52 3.09 3.15
N ILE A 90 10.32 4.23 3.79
CA ILE A 90 9.83 5.47 3.18
C ILE A 90 11.02 6.37 2.91
N ILE A 91 11.28 6.63 1.63
CA ILE A 91 12.39 7.45 1.16
C ILE A 91 11.83 8.77 0.67
N GLU A 92 12.16 9.85 1.38
CA GLU A 92 11.80 11.22 1.02
C GLU A 92 12.93 11.87 0.20
N LYS A 93 12.64 13.04 -0.40
CA LYS A 93 13.61 13.87 -1.08
C LYS A 93 14.84 14.12 -0.19
N GLN A 94 16.01 13.93 -0.76
CA GLN A 94 17.31 14.09 -0.10
C GLN A 94 18.40 14.35 -1.16
N GLU A 95 19.64 14.52 -0.75
CA GLU A 95 20.77 14.85 -1.65
C GLU A 95 20.88 13.86 -2.82
N ASN A 96 20.80 12.57 -2.55
CA ASN A 96 20.97 11.49 -3.53
C ASN A 96 19.65 10.98 -4.12
N TYR A 97 18.53 11.61 -3.82
CA TYR A 97 17.21 11.33 -4.38
C TYR A 97 16.36 12.61 -4.40
N THR A 98 16.16 13.16 -5.57
CA THR A 98 15.52 14.48 -5.75
C THR A 98 14.01 14.39 -5.96
N ASP A 99 13.54 13.62 -6.92
CA ASP A 99 12.10 13.46 -7.23
C ASP A 99 11.85 12.18 -8.03
N LEU A 100 10.61 11.68 -7.98
CA LEU A 100 10.14 10.56 -8.81
C LEU A 100 10.28 10.83 -10.31
N ASN A 101 10.15 12.08 -10.73
CA ASN A 101 10.20 12.47 -12.15
C ASN A 101 11.62 12.37 -12.74
N ASP A 102 12.64 12.32 -11.89
CA ASP A 102 14.04 12.23 -12.32
C ASP A 102 14.47 10.80 -12.64
N TYR A 103 13.59 9.81 -12.38
CA TYR A 103 13.88 8.39 -12.52
C TYR A 103 12.82 7.67 -13.35
N LYS A 104 13.27 6.78 -14.23
CA LYS A 104 12.39 5.81 -14.89
C LYS A 104 11.94 4.73 -13.90
N ALA A 105 10.79 4.11 -14.15
CA ALA A 105 10.27 3.03 -13.32
C ALA A 105 11.25 1.87 -13.15
N GLU A 106 11.96 1.49 -14.21
CA GLU A 106 12.99 0.45 -14.22
C GLU A 106 14.14 0.76 -13.25
N GLN A 107 14.58 2.01 -13.17
CA GLN A 107 15.62 2.45 -12.24
C GLN A 107 15.13 2.36 -10.80
N LEU A 108 13.91 2.84 -10.51
CA LEU A 108 13.30 2.75 -9.20
C LEU A 108 13.13 1.29 -8.75
N ILE A 109 12.75 0.39 -9.67
CA ILE A 109 12.66 -1.05 -9.42
C ILE A 109 14.03 -1.61 -9.02
N SER A 110 15.05 -1.33 -9.81
CA SER A 110 16.42 -1.81 -9.57
C SER A 110 16.97 -1.32 -8.21
N TYR A 111 16.86 -0.02 -7.94
CA TYR A 111 17.29 0.57 -6.67
C TYR A 111 16.51 0.02 -5.48
N SER A 112 15.19 -0.16 -5.63
CA SER A 112 14.34 -0.67 -4.56
C SER A 112 14.69 -2.09 -4.15
N GLY A 113 14.95 -2.98 -5.11
CA GLY A 113 15.36 -4.36 -4.83
C GLY A 113 16.66 -4.41 -4.01
N GLU A 114 17.68 -3.67 -4.47
CA GLU A 114 18.97 -3.56 -3.77
C GLU A 114 18.84 -2.94 -2.38
N ILE A 115 18.12 -1.83 -2.27
CA ILE A 115 17.93 -1.12 -1.00
C ILE A 115 17.20 -1.99 0.01
N ARG A 116 16.12 -2.67 -0.41
CA ARG A 116 15.38 -3.61 0.46
C ARG A 116 16.25 -4.71 1.01
N GLU A 117 17.05 -5.35 0.16
CA GLU A 117 17.99 -6.39 0.57
C GLU A 117 19.00 -5.86 1.60
N LYS A 118 19.59 -4.70 1.34
CA LYS A 118 20.54 -4.06 2.25
C LYS A 118 19.92 -3.66 3.58
N ILE A 119 18.67 -3.18 3.58
CA ILE A 119 17.93 -2.86 4.81
C ILE A 119 17.77 -4.11 5.65
N ASN A 120 17.25 -5.20 5.08
CA ASN A 120 16.96 -6.43 5.80
C ASN A 120 18.24 -7.11 6.29
N LYS A 121 19.34 -7.00 5.54
CA LYS A 121 20.65 -7.49 5.97
C LYS A 121 21.26 -6.64 7.10
N LYS A 122 21.10 -5.32 7.06
CA LYS A 122 21.69 -4.42 8.07
C LYS A 122 20.89 -4.38 9.37
N TYR A 123 19.57 -4.51 9.27
CA TYR A 123 18.64 -4.35 10.38
C TYR A 123 17.87 -5.65 10.67
N VAL A 124 18.59 -6.77 10.70
CA VAL A 124 18.04 -8.11 11.00
C VAL A 124 17.23 -8.06 12.29
N ASP A 125 16.06 -8.69 12.27
CA ASP A 125 15.13 -8.81 13.41
C ASP A 125 14.68 -7.48 14.05
N LYS A 126 14.97 -6.35 13.43
CA LYS A 126 14.56 -5.04 13.95
C LYS A 126 13.08 -4.74 13.68
N PHE A 127 12.54 -5.18 12.56
CA PHE A 127 11.18 -4.89 12.13
C PHE A 127 10.33 -6.14 12.23
N ILE A 128 9.76 -6.37 13.43
CA ILE A 128 8.86 -7.48 13.74
C ILE A 128 7.57 -6.89 14.29
N HIS A 129 6.43 -7.32 13.75
CA HIS A 129 5.14 -6.82 14.21
C HIS A 129 4.89 -7.24 15.68
N PRO A 130 4.45 -6.31 16.56
CA PRO A 130 4.37 -6.55 18.00
C PRO A 130 3.48 -7.73 18.44
N PHE A 131 2.48 -8.08 17.62
CA PHE A 131 1.50 -9.13 17.93
C PHE A 131 1.54 -10.34 16.99
N ASP A 132 2.34 -10.29 15.93
CA ASP A 132 2.43 -11.35 14.93
C ASP A 132 3.85 -11.41 14.35
N SER A 133 4.67 -12.30 14.89
CA SER A 133 6.07 -12.45 14.49
C SER A 133 6.28 -12.99 13.07
N SER A 134 5.21 -13.48 12.43
CA SER A 134 5.27 -13.86 11.01
C SER A 134 5.37 -12.65 10.08
N ILE A 135 4.95 -11.46 10.56
CA ILE A 135 5.06 -10.18 9.86
C ILE A 135 6.36 -9.53 10.30
N LYS A 136 7.36 -9.68 9.47
CA LYS A 136 8.71 -9.15 9.74
C LYS A 136 9.36 -8.64 8.49
N ASP A 137 10.48 -7.95 8.68
CA ASP A 137 11.31 -7.37 7.65
C ASP A 137 10.64 -6.28 6.79
N VAL A 138 11.42 -5.44 6.17
CA VAL A 138 10.93 -4.47 5.19
C VAL A 138 10.61 -5.19 3.90
N SER A 139 9.33 -5.22 3.53
CA SER A 139 8.85 -5.89 2.32
C SER A 139 8.71 -4.94 1.12
N HIS A 140 8.56 -3.64 1.38
CA HIS A 140 8.25 -2.63 0.36
C HIS A 140 9.14 -1.40 0.51
N ILE A 141 9.45 -0.77 -0.62
CA ILE A 141 10.08 0.55 -0.67
C ILE A 141 9.05 1.55 -1.20
N LEU A 142 8.88 2.66 -0.47
CA LEU A 142 7.98 3.74 -0.84
C LEU A 142 8.82 4.99 -1.12
N TRP A 143 8.90 5.38 -2.39
CA TRP A 143 9.54 6.60 -2.83
C TRP A 143 8.53 7.75 -2.83
N VAL A 144 8.84 8.83 -2.11
CA VAL A 144 7.98 10.02 -2.06
C VAL A 144 8.43 11.00 -3.13
N GLY A 145 7.50 11.52 -3.93
CA GLY A 145 7.76 12.49 -4.97
C GLY A 145 6.85 13.70 -4.91
N LYS A 146 7.16 14.68 -5.76
CA LYS A 146 6.32 15.86 -5.98
C LYS A 146 5.00 15.44 -6.60
N VAL A 147 3.90 16.00 -6.10
CA VAL A 147 2.56 15.78 -6.64
C VAL A 147 2.45 16.28 -8.09
N ILE A 148 1.65 15.58 -8.90
CA ILE A 148 1.29 16.01 -10.25
C ILE A 148 0.09 16.95 -10.15
N ASP A 149 -0.90 16.56 -9.34
CA ASP A 149 -2.12 17.33 -9.10
C ASP A 149 -2.00 18.09 -7.78
N GLU A 150 -2.13 19.41 -7.83
CA GLU A 150 -2.00 20.31 -6.66
C GLU A 150 -3.01 20.04 -5.55
N THR A 151 -4.10 19.32 -5.84
CA THR A 151 -5.07 18.87 -4.82
C THR A 151 -4.60 17.67 -4.02
N SER A 152 -3.51 17.02 -4.42
CA SER A 152 -2.92 15.87 -3.75
C SER A 152 -2.04 16.31 -2.57
N SER A 153 -2.11 15.56 -1.47
CA SER A 153 -1.30 15.82 -0.26
C SER A 153 0.11 15.26 -0.37
N SER A 154 0.28 14.16 -1.09
CA SER A 154 1.57 13.48 -1.30
C SER A 154 1.47 12.58 -2.52
N ARG A 155 2.62 12.29 -3.15
CA ARG A 155 2.74 11.33 -4.25
C ARG A 155 3.77 10.27 -3.92
N ASN A 156 3.55 9.04 -4.39
CA ASN A 156 4.50 7.96 -4.18
C ASN A 156 4.66 7.06 -5.41
N ALA A 157 5.77 6.30 -5.38
CA ALA A 157 5.93 5.06 -6.11
C ALA A 157 6.24 3.95 -5.10
N VAL A 158 5.41 2.91 -5.09
CA VAL A 158 5.61 1.77 -4.19
C VAL A 158 6.15 0.58 -4.96
N PHE A 159 7.35 0.15 -4.59
CA PHE A 159 7.95 -1.08 -5.07
C PHE A 159 7.46 -2.26 -4.22
N TYR A 160 6.98 -3.30 -4.89
CA TYR A 160 6.52 -4.54 -4.26
C TYR A 160 6.93 -5.77 -5.05
N GLY A 161 6.88 -6.93 -4.42
CA GLY A 161 7.40 -8.16 -5.03
C GLY A 161 8.87 -8.00 -5.41
N ASP A 162 9.23 -8.41 -6.62
CA ASP A 162 10.61 -8.37 -7.08
C ASP A 162 10.86 -7.41 -8.26
N LYS A 163 9.83 -7.06 -9.01
CA LYS A 163 9.98 -6.30 -10.28
C LYS A 163 8.80 -5.37 -10.58
N ALA A 164 8.06 -4.88 -9.58
CA ALA A 164 6.87 -4.09 -9.86
C ALA A 164 6.77 -2.80 -9.05
N ILE A 165 6.21 -1.77 -9.69
CA ILE A 165 5.71 -0.54 -9.08
C ILE A 165 4.18 -0.61 -9.09
N ASP A 166 3.55 -0.30 -7.96
CA ASP A 166 2.10 -0.27 -7.83
C ASP A 166 1.50 0.85 -8.69
N ARG A 167 0.48 0.55 -9.47
CA ARG A 167 -0.29 1.56 -10.22
C ARG A 167 -1.18 2.39 -9.31
N SER A 168 -1.62 1.83 -8.19
CA SER A 168 -2.34 2.54 -7.15
C SER A 168 -1.37 3.25 -6.20
N PRO A 169 -1.85 4.17 -5.33
CA PRO A 169 -1.02 4.74 -4.26
C PRO A 169 -0.58 3.70 -3.22
N CYS A 170 -1.02 2.46 -3.34
CA CYS A 170 -0.88 1.36 -2.38
C CYS A 170 -1.62 1.63 -1.06
N GLY A 171 -2.65 0.84 -0.73
CA GLY A 171 -3.46 1.08 0.47
C GLY A 171 -2.69 0.93 1.78
N THR A 172 -1.88 -0.13 1.89
CA THR A 172 -1.00 -0.35 3.06
C THR A 172 0.17 0.63 3.08
N GLY A 173 0.70 1.03 1.91
CA GLY A 173 1.72 2.08 1.78
C GLY A 173 1.18 3.46 2.17
N SER A 174 -0.05 3.81 1.77
CA SER A 174 -0.72 5.05 2.19
C SER A 174 -0.93 5.07 3.70
N SER A 175 -1.30 3.93 4.30
CA SER A 175 -1.46 3.80 5.75
C SER A 175 -0.12 4.00 6.49
N ALA A 176 0.96 3.41 5.99
CA ALA A 176 2.31 3.58 6.51
C ALA A 176 2.77 5.05 6.40
N ARG A 177 2.49 5.71 5.25
CA ARG A 177 2.81 7.13 5.05
C ARG A 177 2.04 8.04 5.99
N MET A 178 0.73 7.81 6.15
CA MET A 178 -0.08 8.57 7.11
C MET A 178 0.43 8.41 8.55
N ALA A 179 0.82 7.21 8.95
CA ALA A 179 1.39 6.95 10.28
C ALA A 179 2.71 7.70 10.50
N GLN A 180 3.57 7.75 9.48
CA GLN A 180 4.80 8.55 9.51
C GLN A 180 4.47 10.04 9.68
N LEU A 181 3.58 10.60 8.86
CA LEU A 181 3.19 12.01 8.91
C LEU A 181 2.52 12.37 10.24
N PHE A 182 1.65 11.49 10.75
CA PHE A 182 1.03 11.67 12.07
C PHE A 182 2.08 11.73 13.19
N SER A 183 3.04 10.82 13.17
CA SER A 183 4.15 10.82 14.14
C SER A 183 5.03 12.07 14.06
N GLN A 184 5.05 12.74 12.92
CA GLN A 184 5.75 14.02 12.68
C GLN A 184 4.88 15.25 12.95
N ASN A 185 3.64 15.10 13.44
CA ASN A 185 2.64 16.16 13.61
C ASN A 185 2.31 16.92 12.30
N LYS A 186 2.41 16.22 11.16
CA LYS A 186 2.09 16.78 9.82
C LYS A 186 0.74 16.31 9.29
N LEU A 187 0.03 15.46 10.02
CA LEU A 187 -1.30 14.97 9.70
C LEU A 187 -2.06 14.70 11.00
N GLY A 188 -3.27 15.23 11.13
CA GLY A 188 -4.13 15.11 12.31
C GLY A 188 -5.25 14.09 12.16
N VAL A 189 -5.93 13.78 13.29
CA VAL A 189 -7.15 12.96 13.28
C VAL A 189 -8.26 13.71 12.54
N GLY A 190 -8.99 13.01 11.66
CA GLY A 190 -10.07 13.55 10.83
C GLY A 190 -9.57 14.30 9.59
N GLU A 191 -8.29 14.57 9.48
CA GLU A 191 -7.73 15.29 8.34
C GLU A 191 -7.69 14.42 7.08
N THR A 192 -8.09 15.01 5.94
CA THR A 192 -8.06 14.35 4.64
C THR A 192 -6.64 14.33 4.08
N PHE A 193 -6.22 13.15 3.63
CA PHE A 193 -4.94 12.92 2.97
C PHE A 193 -5.17 12.31 1.59
N ILE A 194 -4.96 13.10 0.54
CA ILE A 194 -5.08 12.64 -0.85
C ILE A 194 -3.72 12.13 -1.29
N HIS A 195 -3.61 10.81 -1.45
CA HIS A 195 -2.37 10.16 -1.86
C HIS A 195 -2.41 9.81 -3.35
N GLU A 196 -1.43 10.32 -4.08
CA GLU A 196 -1.29 10.14 -5.51
C GLU A 196 -0.26 9.05 -5.82
N SER A 197 -0.53 8.22 -6.83
CA SER A 197 0.40 7.17 -7.27
C SER A 197 1.40 7.70 -8.31
N TYR A 198 2.34 6.83 -8.67
CA TYR A 198 3.31 7.11 -9.73
C TYR A 198 2.64 7.55 -11.05
N ILE A 199 1.49 6.97 -11.41
CA ILE A 199 0.74 7.28 -12.65
C ILE A 199 -0.39 8.29 -12.44
N GLY A 200 -0.50 8.94 -11.27
CA GLY A 200 -1.51 9.95 -10.98
C GLY A 200 -2.88 9.42 -10.50
N SER A 201 -3.04 8.11 -10.25
CA SER A 201 -4.25 7.62 -9.59
C SER A 201 -4.27 8.04 -8.11
N LYS A 202 -5.46 8.19 -7.52
CA LYS A 202 -5.58 8.75 -6.16
C LYS A 202 -6.36 7.84 -5.23
N PHE A 203 -5.93 7.83 -3.96
CA PHE A 203 -6.74 7.43 -2.83
C PHE A 203 -7.08 8.66 -2.00
N ILE A 204 -8.32 8.72 -1.51
CA ILE A 204 -8.76 9.69 -0.51
C ILE A 204 -8.72 8.99 0.83
N CYS A 205 -7.80 9.42 1.68
CA CYS A 205 -7.52 8.78 2.95
C CYS A 205 -7.80 9.74 4.10
N ARG A 206 -7.95 9.20 5.31
CA ARG A 206 -7.99 9.98 6.55
C ARG A 206 -7.51 9.16 7.75
N VAL A 207 -7.09 9.85 8.77
CA VAL A 207 -6.85 9.26 10.09
C VAL A 207 -8.20 9.19 10.82
N GLU A 208 -8.74 8.00 11.03
CA GLU A 208 -10.02 7.83 11.74
C GLU A 208 -9.88 8.14 13.23
N LYS A 209 -8.82 7.63 13.83
CA LYS A 209 -8.47 7.88 15.24
C LYS A 209 -7.00 7.62 15.49
N SER A 210 -6.48 8.23 16.57
CA SER A 210 -5.21 7.84 17.14
C SER A 210 -5.35 6.52 17.92
N THR A 211 -4.29 5.72 17.95
CA THR A 211 -4.24 4.45 18.67
C THR A 211 -2.86 4.24 19.28
N LYS A 212 -2.74 3.23 20.14
CA LYS A 212 -1.46 2.81 20.71
C LYS A 212 -1.24 1.32 20.44
N ILE A 213 -0.12 0.99 19.84
CA ILE A 213 0.30 -0.36 19.53
C ILE A 213 1.55 -0.66 20.35
N LYS A 214 1.37 -1.28 21.53
CA LYS A 214 2.40 -1.41 22.57
C LYS A 214 3.07 -0.05 22.87
N GLU A 215 4.36 0.10 22.57
CA GLU A 215 5.12 1.34 22.78
C GLU A 215 4.90 2.38 21.67
N PHE A 216 4.36 1.98 20.52
CA PHE A 216 4.22 2.86 19.37
C PHE A 216 2.94 3.70 19.44
N SER A 217 3.08 5.00 19.20
CA SER A 217 1.95 5.87 18.84
C SER A 217 1.56 5.59 17.40
N GLY A 218 0.29 5.34 17.15
CA GLY A 218 -0.20 4.94 15.85
C GLY A 218 -1.56 5.55 15.51
N ILE A 219 -2.08 5.13 14.38
CA ILE A 219 -3.36 5.57 13.83
C ILE A 219 -4.17 4.37 13.34
N THR A 220 -5.49 4.53 13.29
CA THR A 220 -6.38 3.69 12.47
C THR A 220 -6.66 4.44 11.18
N PRO A 221 -6.08 4.04 10.03
CA PRO A 221 -6.27 4.74 8.76
C PRO A 221 -7.49 4.22 8.02
N VAL A 222 -8.11 5.12 7.25
CA VAL A 222 -9.18 4.81 6.29
C VAL A 222 -8.70 5.13 4.89
N ILE A 223 -8.95 4.21 3.96
CA ILE A 223 -8.57 4.32 2.56
C ILE A 223 -9.82 4.23 1.69
N ARG A 224 -10.06 5.25 0.87
CA ARG A 224 -11.12 5.27 -0.15
C ARG A 224 -10.49 5.30 -1.53
N GLY A 225 -10.95 4.39 -2.38
CA GLY A 225 -10.53 4.30 -3.78
C GLY A 225 -11.68 3.84 -4.67
N TRP A 226 -11.36 3.62 -5.95
CA TRP A 226 -12.30 3.12 -6.94
C TRP A 226 -11.64 2.09 -7.85
N ALA A 227 -12.45 1.25 -8.48
CA ALA A 227 -12.03 0.30 -9.50
C ALA A 227 -13.00 0.31 -10.69
N ARG A 228 -12.57 -0.28 -11.80
CA ARG A 228 -13.40 -0.46 -13.00
C ARG A 228 -13.19 -1.85 -13.57
N ILE A 229 -14.28 -2.47 -13.97
CA ILE A 229 -14.26 -3.69 -14.77
C ILE A 229 -13.92 -3.27 -16.20
N HIS A 230 -12.88 -3.84 -16.77
CA HIS A 230 -12.46 -3.56 -18.14
C HIS A 230 -12.28 -4.82 -19.00
N GLY A 231 -12.67 -5.98 -18.48
CA GLY A 231 -12.61 -7.22 -19.23
C GLY A 231 -13.19 -8.41 -18.49
N TYR A 232 -13.60 -9.40 -19.26
CA TYR A 232 -14.03 -10.72 -18.81
C TYR A 232 -13.17 -11.76 -19.52
N ASN A 233 -12.65 -12.72 -18.79
CA ASN A 233 -11.81 -13.77 -19.33
C ASN A 233 -12.41 -15.14 -19.00
N LYS A 234 -12.48 -16.02 -20.00
CA LYS A 234 -12.73 -17.43 -19.79
C LYS A 234 -11.40 -18.16 -19.82
N ILE A 235 -10.99 -18.69 -18.69
CA ILE A 235 -9.76 -19.46 -18.57
C ILE A 235 -10.14 -20.93 -18.60
N ILE A 236 -9.46 -21.70 -19.45
CA ILE A 236 -9.59 -23.16 -19.53
C ILE A 236 -8.31 -23.74 -18.94
N VAL A 237 -8.48 -24.61 -17.98
CA VAL A 237 -7.39 -25.45 -17.45
C VAL A 237 -7.60 -26.84 -18.08
N ASP A 238 -6.63 -27.29 -18.83
CA ASP A 238 -6.64 -28.58 -19.47
C ASP A 238 -5.80 -29.55 -18.64
N ASP A 239 -6.43 -30.61 -18.12
CA ASP A 239 -5.75 -31.57 -17.25
C ASP A 239 -4.69 -32.40 -18.00
N ASP A 240 -4.77 -32.46 -19.33
CA ASP A 240 -3.78 -33.12 -20.18
C ASP A 240 -2.57 -32.24 -20.49
N ASP A 241 -2.62 -30.94 -20.16
CA ASP A 241 -1.47 -30.03 -20.25
C ASP A 241 -0.52 -30.24 -19.05
N PRO A 242 0.73 -30.71 -19.27
CA PRO A 242 1.71 -30.90 -18.20
C PRO A 242 2.05 -29.60 -17.44
N PHE A 243 1.68 -28.45 -17.98
CA PHE A 243 1.91 -27.13 -17.38
C PHE A 243 0.62 -26.47 -16.88
N CYS A 244 -0.48 -27.20 -16.74
CA CYS A 244 -1.78 -26.68 -16.32
C CYS A 244 -1.73 -25.91 -14.97
N GLY A 245 -0.78 -26.25 -14.08
CA GLY A 245 -0.51 -25.55 -12.82
C GLY A 245 0.28 -24.26 -12.97
N GLY A 246 0.69 -23.91 -14.18
CA GLY A 246 1.56 -22.77 -14.47
C GLY A 246 3.05 -23.08 -14.34
N PHE A 247 3.87 -22.24 -14.94
CA PHE A 247 5.34 -22.31 -14.86
C PHE A 247 5.94 -20.92 -14.91
N GLN A 248 7.15 -20.80 -14.41
CA GLN A 248 7.94 -19.57 -14.49
C GLN A 248 9.28 -19.88 -15.15
N VAL A 249 9.61 -19.15 -16.20
CA VAL A 249 10.95 -19.13 -16.79
C VAL A 249 11.74 -18.04 -16.06
N ILE A 250 12.83 -18.44 -15.40
CA ILE A 250 13.69 -17.56 -14.58
C ILE A 250 14.96 -17.26 -15.38
#